data_912613e20b138dc90338334173bafd4e
#
_entry.id   912613e20b138dc90338334173bafd4e
#
_cell.length_a   1.000
_cell.length_b   1.000
_cell.length_c   1.000
_cell.angle_alpha   90.00
_cell.angle_beta   90.00
_cell.angle_gamma   90.00
#
_symmetry.space_group_name_H-M   'P 1'
#
loop_
_entity.id
_entity.type
_entity.pdbx_description
1 polymer ?
#
loop_
_entity_poly.entity_id
_entity_poly.type
_entity_poly.pdbx_seq_one_letter_code
_entity_poly.pdbx_strand_id
1 'polypeptide(L)'
;MCARTLGKPDFPRLRVRFGKDGRLAYLGHLEVINTVMRSVRRSGLPFSVGNGFAQRMRIQFSQALPVGAASRDEYYDLYLTERRDVTEAFEALKASSPSAMAPLEAAYMTPRLPALEAWLTRSAWEAHLVGTGDGFCASAFDDALRDLREQGVIHFMRGDKPRSIELGTTLVDWSARDAVLEGSWRTIDLTLKTRSSNLGALRPAVLIEAAMGTAALSGTTLDSLRVLRTGQWHEEEDGTLVEALSPELRLG
;
A
#
# COMPACT_ATOMS: atom_id res chain seq x y z
N MET A 1 43.91 -20.43 15.42
CA MET A 1 43.15 -19.17 15.71
C MET A 1 41.92 -19.15 14.81
N CYS A 2 40.77 -19.49 15.38
CA CYS A 2 39.53 -19.58 14.64
C CYS A 2 38.93 -18.16 14.52
N ALA A 3 38.85 -17.63 13.32
CA ALA A 3 38.21 -16.33 13.07
C ALA A 3 36.71 -16.46 13.44
N ARG A 4 36.31 -15.86 14.55
CA ARG A 4 34.90 -15.66 14.88
C ARG A 4 34.26 -14.85 13.72
N THR A 5 33.41 -15.50 12.96
CA THR A 5 32.49 -14.82 12.03
C THR A 5 31.62 -13.91 12.88
N LEU A 6 31.95 -12.62 12.91
CA LEU A 6 31.12 -11.60 13.54
C LEU A 6 29.77 -11.63 12.83
N GLY A 7 28.75 -12.16 13.49
CA GLY A 7 27.38 -12.13 13.01
C GLY A 7 26.99 -10.70 12.67
N LYS A 8 26.13 -10.50 11.66
CA LYS A 8 25.59 -9.17 11.35
C LYS A 8 25.04 -8.56 12.63
N PRO A 9 25.37 -7.30 12.95
CA PRO A 9 24.82 -6.65 14.15
C PRO A 9 23.28 -6.65 14.05
N ASP A 10 22.66 -7.12 15.14
CA ASP A 10 21.21 -7.19 15.25
C ASP A 10 20.71 -5.79 15.67
N PHE A 11 20.34 -4.98 14.69
CA PHE A 11 19.86 -3.61 14.91
C PHE A 11 18.41 -3.62 15.38
N PRO A 12 18.02 -2.85 16.43
CA PRO A 12 16.63 -2.63 16.79
C PRO A 12 15.79 -2.21 15.58
N ARG A 13 14.72 -2.95 15.30
CA ARG A 13 13.84 -2.76 14.15
C ARG A 13 12.55 -2.10 14.59
N LEU A 14 12.45 -0.80 14.37
CA LEU A 14 11.25 -0.02 14.65
C LEU A 14 10.35 -0.02 13.41
N ARG A 15 9.18 -0.69 13.50
CA ARG A 15 8.13 -0.63 12.47
C ARG A 15 7.22 0.52 12.77
N VAL A 16 6.93 1.31 11.73
CA VAL A 16 6.07 2.48 11.82
C VAL A 16 4.96 2.37 10.78
N ARG A 17 3.72 2.50 11.24
CA ARG A 17 2.55 2.71 10.38
C ARG A 17 2.35 4.20 10.15
N PHE A 18 2.06 4.60 8.92
CA PHE A 18 1.79 5.99 8.56
C PHE A 18 0.70 6.09 7.50
N GLY A 19 0.06 7.25 7.41
CA GLY A 19 -0.88 7.57 6.36
C GLY A 19 -0.23 8.29 5.18
N LYS A 20 -0.95 8.39 4.07
CA LYS A 20 -0.62 9.23 2.93
C LYS A 20 -1.91 9.82 2.39
N ASP A 21 -2.13 11.11 2.52
CA ASP A 21 -3.40 11.73 2.18
C ASP A 21 -3.25 13.14 1.59
N GLY A 22 -4.37 13.72 1.18
CA GLY A 22 -4.46 15.05 0.62
C GLY A 22 -3.56 15.23 -0.62
N ARG A 23 -2.84 16.34 -0.71
CA ARG A 23 -1.92 16.60 -1.82
C ARG A 23 -0.75 15.62 -1.89
N LEU A 24 -0.39 15.00 -0.76
CA LEU A 24 0.70 14.03 -0.73
C LEU A 24 0.30 12.68 -1.36
N ALA A 25 -0.99 12.41 -1.60
CA ALA A 25 -1.44 11.25 -2.38
C ALA A 25 -0.78 11.19 -3.77
N TYR A 26 -0.42 12.33 -4.35
CA TYR A 26 0.21 12.43 -5.67
C TYR A 26 1.73 12.24 -5.67
N LEU A 27 2.36 12.08 -4.51
CA LEU A 27 3.78 11.75 -4.45
C LEU A 27 4.05 10.36 -5.01
N GLY A 28 5.06 10.26 -5.86
CA GLY A 28 5.61 8.98 -6.30
C GLY A 28 6.37 8.26 -5.18
N HIS A 29 6.64 6.97 -5.36
CA HIS A 29 7.28 6.14 -4.34
C HIS A 29 8.64 6.70 -3.86
N LEU A 30 9.48 7.17 -4.78
CA LEU A 30 10.78 7.75 -4.42
C LEU A 30 10.64 9.05 -3.60
N GLU A 31 9.61 9.84 -3.86
CA GLU A 31 9.32 11.06 -3.11
C GLU A 31 8.82 10.73 -1.69
N VAL A 32 8.00 9.68 -1.55
CA VAL A 32 7.58 9.14 -0.24
C VAL A 32 8.80 8.69 0.56
N ILE A 33 9.67 7.86 -0.03
CA ILE A 33 10.92 7.41 0.59
C ILE A 33 11.75 8.61 1.07
N ASN A 34 11.98 9.58 0.18
CA ASN A 34 12.78 10.76 0.51
C ASN A 34 12.14 11.61 1.61
N THR A 35 10.81 11.73 1.64
CA THR A 35 10.08 12.46 2.68
C THR A 35 10.24 11.78 4.03
N VAL A 36 10.03 10.46 4.12
CA VAL A 36 10.24 9.69 5.34
C VAL A 36 11.69 9.76 5.81
N MET A 37 12.67 9.59 4.92
CA MET A 37 14.08 9.68 5.26
C MET A 37 14.49 11.07 5.80
N ARG A 38 13.88 12.15 5.28
CA ARG A 38 14.08 13.51 5.81
C ARG A 38 13.46 13.65 7.20
N SER A 39 12.27 13.11 7.44
CA SER A 39 11.62 13.08 8.75
C SER A 39 12.47 12.33 9.77
N VAL A 40 12.98 11.15 9.42
CA VAL A 40 13.89 10.38 10.29
C VAL A 40 15.16 11.18 10.64
N ARG A 41 15.78 11.88 9.68
CA ARG A 41 16.96 12.71 9.98
C ARG A 41 16.64 13.86 10.92
N ARG A 42 15.46 14.46 10.79
CA ARG A 42 15.03 15.59 11.66
C ARG A 42 14.60 15.13 13.04
N SER A 43 14.15 13.90 13.19
CA SER A 43 13.70 13.35 14.49
C SER A 43 14.84 13.17 15.50
N GLY A 44 16.09 13.19 15.05
CA GLY A 44 17.25 12.95 15.93
C GLY A 44 17.41 11.49 16.36
N LEU A 45 16.61 10.55 15.84
CA LEU A 45 16.75 9.14 16.18
C LEU A 45 18.08 8.57 15.64
N PRO A 46 18.72 7.67 16.39
CA PRO A 46 20.02 7.07 16.04
C PRO A 46 19.83 5.97 14.97
N PHE A 47 19.52 6.36 13.74
CA PHE A 47 19.31 5.40 12.65
C PHE A 47 20.61 4.74 12.18
N SER A 48 20.52 3.48 11.81
CA SER A 48 21.62 2.71 11.24
C SER A 48 21.81 3.03 9.76
N VAL A 49 23.07 3.02 9.31
CA VAL A 49 23.44 3.15 7.90
C VAL A 49 24.08 1.87 7.38
N GLY A 50 23.96 1.63 6.09
CA GLY A 50 24.62 0.49 5.43
C GLY A 50 26.14 0.69 5.33
N ASN A 51 26.88 -0.42 5.30
CA ASN A 51 28.33 -0.42 5.18
C ASN A 51 28.84 -0.17 3.75
N GLY A 52 27.93 0.05 2.78
CA GLY A 52 28.29 0.35 1.40
C GLY A 52 28.82 1.79 1.24
N PHE A 53 29.48 2.06 0.12
CA PHE A 53 30.07 3.36 -0.22
C PHE A 53 29.08 4.52 -0.06
N ALA A 54 27.81 4.32 -0.39
CA ALA A 54 26.77 5.38 -0.32
C ALA A 54 26.19 5.60 1.08
N GLN A 55 26.60 4.83 2.10
CA GLN A 55 26.11 4.95 3.50
C GLN A 55 24.59 5.22 3.63
N ARG A 56 23.78 4.45 2.92
CA ARG A 56 22.32 4.64 2.89
C ARG A 56 21.70 4.26 4.23
N MET A 57 20.73 5.05 4.68
CA MET A 57 19.88 4.71 5.84
C MET A 57 19.31 3.30 5.67
N ARG A 58 19.39 2.47 6.71
CA ARG A 58 18.74 1.16 6.72
C ARG A 58 17.27 1.33 7.03
N ILE A 59 16.48 1.33 5.98
CA ILE A 59 15.03 1.47 6.03
C ILE A 59 14.40 0.60 4.93
N GLN A 60 13.30 -0.04 5.23
CA GLN A 60 12.52 -0.86 4.29
C GLN A 60 11.08 -0.38 4.29
N PHE A 61 10.42 -0.43 3.16
CA PHE A 61 9.03 0.02 3.01
C PHE A 61 8.12 -1.15 2.63
N SER A 62 6.83 -0.99 2.90
CA SER A 62 5.77 -1.80 2.30
C SER A 62 5.70 -1.56 0.80
N GLN A 63 4.84 -2.31 0.11
CA GLN A 63 4.67 -2.18 -1.33
C GLN A 63 4.26 -0.76 -1.73
N ALA A 64 4.87 -0.27 -2.82
CA ALA A 64 4.62 1.07 -3.33
C ALA A 64 3.13 1.35 -3.58
N LEU A 65 2.64 2.43 -2.98
CA LEU A 65 1.30 2.94 -3.26
C LEU A 65 1.28 3.61 -4.64
N PRO A 66 0.26 3.36 -5.49
CA PRO A 66 0.10 4.07 -6.75
C PRO A 66 0.03 5.59 -6.57
N VAL A 67 0.53 6.35 -7.53
CA VAL A 67 0.38 7.81 -7.57
C VAL A 67 -1.10 8.15 -7.69
N GLY A 68 -1.56 9.12 -6.91
CA GLY A 68 -2.96 9.52 -6.82
C GLY A 68 -3.80 8.71 -5.81
N ALA A 69 -3.26 7.59 -5.29
CA ALA A 69 -3.93 6.87 -4.22
C ALA A 69 -3.53 7.41 -2.84
N ALA A 70 -4.53 7.56 -1.96
CA ALA A 70 -4.34 7.78 -0.54
C ALA A 70 -4.17 6.44 0.21
N SER A 71 -3.68 6.49 1.45
CA SER A 71 -3.57 5.31 2.31
C SER A 71 -3.66 5.67 3.78
N ARG A 72 -4.25 4.78 4.57
CA ARG A 72 -4.24 4.79 6.04
C ARG A 72 -3.33 3.73 6.63
N ASP A 73 -2.65 2.95 5.77
CA ASP A 73 -1.99 1.73 6.19
C ASP A 73 -0.72 1.47 5.37
N GLU A 74 0.22 2.43 5.43
CA GLU A 74 1.56 2.28 4.88
C GLU A 74 2.56 1.98 6.01
N TYR A 75 3.62 1.24 5.69
CA TYR A 75 4.60 0.82 6.68
C TYR A 75 6.03 1.07 6.21
N TYR A 76 6.89 1.35 7.18
CA TYR A 76 8.32 1.22 7.02
C TYR A 76 8.98 0.62 8.26
N ASP A 77 10.06 -0.11 8.07
CA ASP A 77 10.93 -0.61 9.13
C ASP A 77 12.21 0.23 9.15
N LEU A 78 12.43 0.93 10.24
CA LEU A 78 13.64 1.72 10.50
C LEU A 78 14.56 0.94 11.43
N TYR A 79 15.83 0.76 11.01
CA TYR A 79 16.83 0.13 11.84
C TYR A 79 17.62 1.18 12.62
N LEU A 80 17.63 1.06 13.96
CA LEU A 80 18.33 1.97 14.85
C LEU A 80 19.66 1.35 15.31
N THR A 81 20.64 2.19 15.66
CA THR A 81 21.92 1.72 16.24
C THR A 81 21.77 1.38 17.73
N GLU A 82 20.78 1.97 18.40
CA GLU A 82 20.41 1.69 19.79
C GLU A 82 18.88 1.79 19.96
N ARG A 83 18.33 1.03 20.90
CA ARG A 83 16.89 1.08 21.22
C ARG A 83 16.59 2.36 22.00
N ARG A 84 15.53 3.05 21.60
CA ARG A 84 14.92 4.18 22.30
C ARG A 84 13.57 3.76 22.85
N ASP A 85 13.04 4.49 23.80
CA ASP A 85 11.64 4.30 24.19
C ASP A 85 10.73 4.46 22.96
N VAL A 86 9.75 3.56 22.82
CA VAL A 86 8.91 3.52 21.62
C VAL A 86 8.03 4.76 21.50
N THR A 87 7.54 5.28 22.63
CA THR A 87 6.69 6.48 22.66
C THR A 87 7.51 7.72 22.28
N GLU A 88 8.72 7.87 22.84
CA GLU A 88 9.63 8.95 22.50
C GLU A 88 10.01 8.92 21.01
N ALA A 89 10.32 7.72 20.48
CA ALA A 89 10.66 7.54 19.08
C ALA A 89 9.47 7.88 18.16
N PHE A 90 8.27 7.44 18.51
CA PHE A 90 7.04 7.76 17.80
C PHE A 90 6.76 9.27 17.75
N GLU A 91 6.79 9.95 18.89
CA GLU A 91 6.52 11.39 18.98
C GLU A 91 7.59 12.21 18.23
N ALA A 92 8.87 11.83 18.31
CA ALA A 92 9.95 12.48 17.56
C ALA A 92 9.75 12.35 16.03
N LEU A 93 9.34 11.17 15.55
CA LEU A 93 9.01 10.95 14.13
C LEU A 93 7.78 11.76 13.72
N LYS A 94 6.73 11.77 14.55
CA LYS A 94 5.49 12.49 14.29
C LYS A 94 5.73 14.00 14.22
N ALA A 95 6.48 14.57 15.14
CA ALA A 95 6.83 15.99 15.16
C ALA A 95 7.66 16.44 13.94
N SER A 96 8.44 15.52 13.36
CA SER A 96 9.32 15.80 12.21
C SER A 96 8.70 15.47 10.85
N SER A 97 7.50 14.86 10.82
CA SER A 97 6.81 14.44 9.61
C SER A 97 5.77 15.45 9.14
N PRO A 98 5.50 15.57 7.82
CA PRO A 98 4.32 16.28 7.34
C PRO A 98 3.04 15.64 7.91
N SER A 99 2.04 16.45 8.30
CA SER A 99 0.80 15.97 8.92
C SER A 99 0.07 14.90 8.09
N ALA A 100 0.03 15.06 6.76
CA ALA A 100 -0.58 14.09 5.83
C ALA A 100 0.23 12.80 5.63
N MET A 101 1.43 12.68 6.24
CA MET A 101 2.26 11.48 6.28
C MET A 101 2.80 11.20 7.68
N ALA A 102 2.13 11.71 8.71
CA ALA A 102 2.55 11.49 10.08
C ALA A 102 2.40 10.01 10.49
N PRO A 103 3.30 9.50 11.34
CA PRO A 103 3.14 8.21 11.99
C PRO A 103 1.79 8.09 12.69
N LEU A 104 1.19 6.90 12.60
CA LEU A 104 -0.07 6.54 13.25
C LEU A 104 0.16 5.55 14.40
N GLU A 105 1.17 4.69 14.27
CA GLU A 105 1.55 3.69 15.26
C GLU A 105 3.01 3.30 15.06
N ALA A 106 3.70 2.88 16.13
CA ALA A 106 5.04 2.32 16.06
C ALA A 106 5.25 1.22 17.11
N ALA A 107 6.03 0.20 16.74
CA ALA A 107 6.45 -0.84 17.68
C ALA A 107 7.80 -1.43 17.26
N TYR A 108 8.56 -1.92 18.24
CA TYR A 108 9.74 -2.72 17.94
C TYR A 108 9.33 -4.13 17.54
N MET A 109 9.96 -4.63 16.48
CA MET A 109 9.65 -5.93 15.89
C MET A 109 10.75 -6.93 16.21
N THR A 110 10.37 -8.21 16.20
CA THR A 110 11.35 -9.30 16.31
C THR A 110 12.36 -9.24 15.15
N PRO A 111 13.65 -9.59 15.39
CA PRO A 111 14.72 -9.33 14.43
C PRO A 111 14.59 -10.07 13.09
N ARG A 112 13.98 -11.25 13.08
CA ARG A 112 14.01 -12.20 11.95
C ARG A 112 12.78 -12.17 11.04
N LEU A 113 12.08 -11.05 10.96
CA LEU A 113 10.95 -10.91 10.05
C LEU A 113 11.43 -10.68 8.60
N PRO A 114 10.70 -11.19 7.61
CA PRO A 114 10.94 -10.90 6.19
C PRO A 114 10.86 -9.38 5.89
N ALA A 115 11.30 -8.99 4.70
CA ALA A 115 11.13 -7.62 4.23
C ALA A 115 9.64 -7.31 4.03
N LEU A 116 9.18 -6.12 4.47
CA LEU A 116 7.79 -5.69 4.41
C LEU A 116 7.16 -5.84 3.02
N GLU A 117 7.89 -5.44 1.97
CA GLU A 117 7.40 -5.51 0.59
C GLU A 117 7.07 -6.94 0.15
N ALA A 118 7.85 -7.93 0.59
CA ALA A 118 7.63 -9.34 0.25
C ALA A 118 6.63 -10.01 1.19
N TRP A 119 6.52 -9.52 2.42
CA TRP A 119 5.72 -10.15 3.46
C TRP A 119 4.25 -9.72 3.41
N LEU A 120 3.96 -8.43 3.15
CA LEU A 120 2.59 -7.93 3.04
C LEU A 120 2.00 -8.28 1.66
N THR A 121 1.22 -9.34 1.63
CA THR A 121 0.69 -9.90 0.38
C THR A 121 -0.78 -9.56 0.10
N ARG A 122 -1.53 -9.07 1.10
CA ARG A 122 -2.95 -8.71 0.98
C ARG A 122 -3.13 -7.21 1.16
N SER A 123 -4.05 -6.64 0.38
CA SER A 123 -4.48 -5.23 0.53
C SER A 123 -5.98 -5.10 0.39
N ALA A 124 -6.56 -4.19 1.17
CA ALA A 124 -7.93 -3.72 1.00
C ALA A 124 -7.94 -2.27 0.52
N TRP A 125 -8.93 -1.95 -0.29
CA TRP A 125 -9.07 -0.66 -0.94
C TRP A 125 -10.53 -0.21 -0.94
N GLU A 126 -10.72 1.09 -0.84
CA GLU A 126 -11.95 1.78 -1.18
C GLU A 126 -11.68 2.65 -2.41
N ALA A 127 -12.60 2.62 -3.37
CA ALA A 127 -12.57 3.51 -4.51
C ALA A 127 -13.93 4.22 -4.62
N HIS A 128 -13.88 5.53 -4.73
CA HIS A 128 -15.04 6.38 -4.93
C HIS A 128 -15.01 6.89 -6.37
N LEU A 129 -16.02 6.48 -7.14
CA LEU A 129 -16.15 6.76 -8.55
C LEU A 129 -17.28 7.75 -8.76
N VAL A 130 -17.04 8.78 -9.58
CA VAL A 130 -18.05 9.70 -10.05
C VAL A 130 -18.10 9.63 -11.57
N GLY A 131 -19.28 9.48 -12.14
CA GLY A 131 -19.42 9.35 -13.57
C GLY A 131 -20.82 9.73 -14.08
N THR A 132 -21.00 9.60 -15.39
CA THR A 132 -22.22 9.93 -16.10
C THR A 132 -22.64 8.82 -17.04
N GLY A 133 -23.90 8.84 -17.48
CA GLY A 133 -24.51 7.83 -18.33
C GLY A 133 -25.46 6.91 -17.55
N ASP A 134 -26.55 6.48 -18.18
CA ASP A 134 -27.59 5.67 -17.51
C ASP A 134 -27.10 4.30 -17.05
N GLY A 135 -26.08 3.74 -17.72
CA GLY A 135 -25.43 2.49 -17.32
C GLY A 135 -24.37 2.63 -16.22
N PHE A 136 -24.04 3.85 -15.75
CA PHE A 136 -23.06 4.04 -14.69
C PHE A 136 -23.69 3.74 -13.31
N CYS A 137 -23.71 2.47 -12.94
CA CYS A 137 -24.32 1.99 -11.69
C CYS A 137 -23.51 0.79 -11.11
N ALA A 138 -23.74 0.51 -9.84
CA ALA A 138 -23.04 -0.56 -9.13
C ALA A 138 -23.23 -1.95 -9.76
N SER A 139 -24.44 -2.26 -10.25
CA SER A 139 -24.70 -3.55 -10.89
C SER A 139 -23.92 -3.72 -12.18
N ALA A 140 -23.82 -2.68 -13.03
CA ALA A 140 -23.04 -2.73 -14.26
C ALA A 140 -21.53 -2.88 -13.97
N PHE A 141 -21.02 -2.24 -12.90
CA PHE A 141 -19.65 -2.47 -12.44
C PHE A 141 -19.43 -3.89 -11.97
N ASP A 142 -20.38 -4.46 -11.24
CA ASP A 142 -20.31 -5.83 -10.75
C ASP A 142 -20.28 -6.84 -11.92
N ASP A 143 -21.11 -6.62 -12.94
CA ASP A 143 -21.10 -7.42 -14.17
C ASP A 143 -19.77 -7.26 -14.92
N ALA A 144 -19.27 -6.03 -15.09
CA ALA A 144 -17.98 -5.76 -15.72
C ALA A 144 -16.82 -6.49 -15.02
N LEU A 145 -16.81 -6.49 -13.68
CA LEU A 145 -15.76 -7.16 -12.90
C LEU A 145 -15.87 -8.69 -12.97
N ARG A 146 -17.09 -9.24 -13.07
CA ARG A 146 -17.29 -10.68 -13.34
C ARG A 146 -16.77 -11.07 -14.72
N ASP A 147 -17.13 -10.33 -15.76
CA ASP A 147 -16.66 -10.56 -17.12
C ASP A 147 -15.11 -10.55 -17.18
N LEU A 148 -14.49 -9.54 -16.58
CA LEU A 148 -13.02 -9.45 -16.51
C LEU A 148 -12.42 -10.63 -15.75
N ARG A 149 -13.04 -11.06 -14.66
CA ARG A 149 -12.57 -12.21 -13.87
C ARG A 149 -12.67 -13.51 -14.66
N GLU A 150 -13.72 -13.67 -15.49
CA GLU A 150 -13.89 -14.82 -16.38
C GLU A 150 -12.87 -14.81 -17.53
N GLN A 151 -12.52 -13.63 -18.08
CA GLN A 151 -11.43 -13.46 -19.03
C GLN A 151 -10.06 -13.80 -18.43
N GLY A 152 -9.92 -13.64 -17.12
CA GLY A 152 -8.76 -14.07 -16.34
C GLY A 152 -7.57 -13.11 -16.33
N VAL A 153 -7.35 -12.33 -17.40
CA VAL A 153 -6.17 -11.46 -17.57
C VAL A 153 -6.56 -10.07 -18.03
N ILE A 154 -5.99 -9.05 -17.42
CA ILE A 154 -6.04 -7.67 -17.90
C ILE A 154 -4.71 -7.33 -18.57
N HIS A 155 -4.77 -6.79 -19.80
CA HIS A 155 -3.65 -6.20 -20.51
C HIS A 155 -3.71 -4.68 -20.38
N PHE A 156 -2.60 -4.06 -20.02
CA PHE A 156 -2.53 -2.60 -19.87
C PHE A 156 -1.14 -2.06 -20.21
N MET A 157 -1.06 -0.75 -20.44
CA MET A 157 0.22 -0.08 -20.69
C MET A 157 0.75 0.55 -19.39
N ARG A 158 2.05 0.38 -19.12
CA ARG A 158 2.76 1.10 -18.07
C ARG A 158 3.88 1.93 -18.71
N GLY A 159 3.58 3.21 -18.96
CA GLY A 159 4.37 3.99 -19.91
C GLY A 159 4.31 3.31 -21.28
N ASP A 160 5.43 3.11 -21.94
CA ASP A 160 5.50 2.47 -23.26
C ASP A 160 5.62 0.94 -23.20
N LYS A 161 5.47 0.33 -22.02
CA LYS A 161 5.66 -1.13 -21.85
C LYS A 161 4.31 -1.83 -21.65
N PRO A 162 3.97 -2.83 -22.51
CA PRO A 162 2.82 -3.68 -22.26
C PRO A 162 3.01 -4.53 -21.02
N ARG A 163 1.96 -4.68 -20.25
CA ARG A 163 1.89 -5.48 -19.03
C ARG A 163 0.60 -6.29 -19.03
N SER A 164 0.63 -7.38 -18.30
CA SER A 164 -0.56 -8.18 -18.01
C SER A 164 -0.63 -8.49 -16.52
N ILE A 165 -1.83 -8.72 -16.02
CA ILE A 165 -2.07 -9.14 -14.65
C ILE A 165 -3.16 -10.20 -14.61
N GLU A 166 -2.88 -11.29 -13.91
CA GLU A 166 -3.77 -12.42 -13.70
C GLU A 166 -4.80 -12.09 -12.60
N LEU A 167 -6.08 -12.03 -12.95
CA LEU A 167 -7.12 -11.69 -11.99
C LEU A 167 -7.44 -12.82 -11.01
N GLY A 168 -7.35 -14.07 -11.45
CA GLY A 168 -7.60 -15.24 -10.60
C GLY A 168 -6.71 -15.30 -9.36
N THR A 169 -5.49 -14.78 -9.46
CA THR A 169 -4.52 -14.75 -8.36
C THR A 169 -4.50 -13.42 -7.60
N THR A 170 -4.85 -12.31 -8.25
CA THR A 170 -4.64 -10.96 -7.70
C THR A 170 -5.93 -10.27 -7.23
N LEU A 171 -7.10 -10.56 -7.83
CA LEU A 171 -8.39 -10.04 -7.40
C LEU A 171 -9.09 -11.07 -6.51
N VAL A 172 -9.13 -10.79 -5.22
CA VAL A 172 -9.68 -11.73 -4.22
C VAL A 172 -11.18 -11.58 -4.09
N ASP A 173 -11.63 -10.34 -3.90
CA ASP A 173 -13.03 -10.03 -3.60
C ASP A 173 -13.33 -8.57 -3.96
N TRP A 174 -14.59 -8.25 -4.21
CA TRP A 174 -15.07 -6.90 -4.40
C TRP A 174 -16.53 -6.76 -4.00
N SER A 175 -16.96 -5.53 -3.74
CA SER A 175 -18.37 -5.17 -3.72
C SER A 175 -18.55 -3.75 -4.24
N ALA A 176 -19.60 -3.52 -5.01
CA ALA A 176 -19.99 -2.21 -5.51
C ALA A 176 -21.36 -1.82 -4.94
N ARG A 177 -21.54 -0.54 -4.65
CA ARG A 177 -22.84 0.03 -4.23
C ARG A 177 -23.02 1.41 -4.84
N ASP A 178 -24.24 1.72 -5.24
CA ASP A 178 -24.59 3.07 -5.61
C ASP A 178 -24.59 3.94 -4.34
N ALA A 179 -23.97 5.12 -4.42
CA ALA A 179 -23.91 6.05 -3.29
C ALA A 179 -24.99 7.14 -3.44
N VAL A 180 -24.69 8.25 -4.08
CA VAL A 180 -25.61 9.37 -4.21
C VAL A 180 -25.82 9.71 -5.67
N LEU A 181 -27.07 10.14 -6.00
CA LEU A 181 -27.41 10.72 -7.29
C LEU A 181 -27.58 12.22 -7.12
N GLU A 182 -26.72 13.02 -7.75
CA GLU A 182 -26.86 14.47 -7.80
C GLU A 182 -26.96 14.94 -9.26
N GLY A 183 -28.16 15.25 -9.70
CA GLY A 183 -28.41 15.64 -11.08
C GLY A 183 -28.13 14.51 -12.07
N SER A 184 -27.26 14.75 -13.05
CA SER A 184 -26.78 13.74 -14.01
C SER A 184 -25.58 12.92 -13.51
N TRP A 185 -25.00 13.28 -12.38
CA TRP A 185 -23.85 12.59 -11.78
C TRP A 185 -24.30 11.38 -10.98
N ARG A 186 -23.62 10.28 -11.19
CA ARG A 186 -23.79 9.03 -10.46
C ARG A 186 -22.53 8.72 -9.69
N THR A 187 -22.68 8.20 -8.51
CA THR A 187 -21.56 7.90 -7.62
C THR A 187 -21.60 6.45 -7.19
N ILE A 188 -20.49 5.77 -7.31
CA ILE A 188 -20.32 4.36 -6.91
C ILE A 188 -19.19 4.27 -5.90
N ASP A 189 -19.46 3.60 -4.77
CA ASP A 189 -18.44 3.16 -3.83
C ASP A 189 -18.08 1.70 -4.14
N LEU A 190 -16.82 1.45 -4.43
CA LEU A 190 -16.27 0.13 -4.71
C LEU A 190 -15.27 -0.25 -3.62
N THR A 191 -15.46 -1.41 -3.00
CA THR A 191 -14.44 -2.01 -2.15
C THR A 191 -13.73 -3.13 -2.90
N LEU A 192 -12.43 -3.24 -2.71
CA LEU A 192 -11.61 -4.26 -3.36
C LEU A 192 -10.69 -4.93 -2.34
N LYS A 193 -10.54 -6.25 -2.46
CA LYS A 193 -9.50 -7.02 -1.78
C LYS A 193 -8.57 -7.61 -2.83
N THR A 194 -7.30 -7.30 -2.72
CA THR A 194 -6.29 -7.71 -3.70
C THR A 194 -5.17 -8.50 -3.05
N ARG A 195 -4.55 -9.38 -3.82
CA ARG A 195 -3.33 -10.10 -3.46
C ARG A 195 -2.19 -9.65 -4.36
N SER A 196 -1.00 -9.56 -3.81
CA SER A 196 0.22 -9.27 -4.54
C SER A 196 1.20 -10.44 -4.42
N SER A 197 2.00 -10.62 -5.45
CA SER A 197 3.05 -11.63 -5.50
C SER A 197 4.27 -11.09 -6.28
N ASN A 198 5.30 -11.91 -6.41
CA ASN A 198 6.45 -11.61 -7.27
C ASN A 198 6.06 -11.41 -8.75
N LEU A 199 4.89 -11.92 -9.17
CA LEU A 199 4.36 -11.78 -10.53
C LEU A 199 3.64 -10.46 -10.77
N GLY A 200 3.21 -9.77 -9.70
CA GLY A 200 2.57 -8.46 -9.81
C GLY A 200 1.59 -8.15 -8.68
N ALA A 201 1.10 -6.92 -8.72
CA ALA A 201 0.07 -6.41 -7.81
C ALA A 201 -1.01 -5.69 -8.62
N LEU A 202 -2.26 -6.07 -8.43
CA LEU A 202 -3.40 -5.42 -9.07
C LEU A 202 -3.59 -4.02 -8.46
N ARG A 203 -3.59 -3.01 -9.32
CA ARG A 203 -3.88 -1.63 -8.93
C ARG A 203 -5.36 -1.34 -9.16
N PRO A 204 -6.08 -0.76 -8.20
CA PRO A 204 -7.50 -0.45 -8.39
C PRO A 204 -7.79 0.36 -9.66
N ALA A 205 -6.98 1.37 -9.97
CA ALA A 205 -7.18 2.18 -11.18
C ALA A 205 -7.09 1.36 -12.48
N VAL A 206 -6.17 0.38 -12.56
CA VAL A 206 -6.05 -0.49 -13.73
C VAL A 206 -7.28 -1.39 -13.88
N LEU A 207 -7.80 -1.92 -12.77
CA LEU A 207 -9.01 -2.74 -12.79
C LEU A 207 -10.23 -1.91 -13.20
N ILE A 208 -10.38 -0.70 -12.65
CA ILE A 208 -11.50 0.20 -12.95
C ILE A 208 -11.43 0.67 -14.40
N GLU A 209 -10.26 1.03 -14.91
CA GLU A 209 -10.07 1.39 -16.32
C GLU A 209 -10.44 0.24 -17.27
N ALA A 210 -10.04 -0.99 -16.93
CA ALA A 210 -10.43 -2.17 -17.69
C ALA A 210 -11.95 -2.41 -17.64
N ALA A 211 -12.59 -2.23 -16.47
CA ALA A 211 -14.04 -2.35 -16.32
C ALA A 211 -14.79 -1.34 -17.18
N MET A 212 -14.33 -0.08 -17.23
CA MET A 212 -14.89 0.95 -18.11
C MET A 212 -14.81 0.60 -19.61
N GLY A 213 -13.89 -0.27 -19.99
CA GLY A 213 -13.75 -0.77 -21.38
C GLY A 213 -14.70 -1.92 -21.74
N THR A 214 -15.49 -2.45 -20.80
CA THR A 214 -16.42 -3.57 -21.04
C THR A 214 -17.73 -3.12 -21.67
N ALA A 215 -18.47 -4.07 -22.26
CA ALA A 215 -19.81 -3.82 -22.81
C ALA A 215 -20.82 -3.38 -21.73
N ALA A 216 -20.67 -3.88 -20.48
CA ALA A 216 -21.55 -3.55 -19.36
C ALA A 216 -21.57 -2.06 -19.02
N LEU A 217 -20.45 -1.34 -19.24
CA LEU A 217 -20.31 0.09 -18.98
C LEU A 217 -20.23 0.93 -20.27
N SER A 218 -20.66 0.37 -21.41
CA SER A 218 -20.70 1.08 -22.69
C SER A 218 -21.61 2.32 -22.60
N GLY A 219 -21.16 3.44 -23.18
CA GLY A 219 -21.91 4.71 -23.14
C GLY A 219 -21.85 5.45 -21.80
N THR A 220 -21.01 5.02 -20.87
CA THR A 220 -20.76 5.71 -19.61
C THR A 220 -19.40 6.41 -19.61
N THR A 221 -19.23 7.39 -18.72
CA THR A 221 -17.97 8.10 -18.55
C THR A 221 -17.59 8.12 -17.07
N LEU A 222 -16.31 7.84 -16.77
CA LEU A 222 -15.73 8.03 -15.45
C LEU A 222 -15.08 9.42 -15.40
N ASP A 223 -15.64 10.31 -14.59
CA ASP A 223 -15.21 11.71 -14.48
C ASP A 223 -14.22 11.93 -13.34
N SER A 224 -14.36 11.16 -12.26
CA SER A 224 -13.44 11.23 -11.11
C SER A 224 -13.28 9.86 -10.45
N LEU A 225 -12.07 9.62 -10.00
CA LEU A 225 -11.68 8.42 -9.24
C LEU A 225 -10.82 8.82 -8.05
N ARG A 226 -11.25 8.44 -6.85
CA ARG A 226 -10.44 8.51 -5.64
C ARG A 226 -10.22 7.10 -5.12
N VAL A 227 -8.98 6.77 -4.81
CA VAL A 227 -8.59 5.44 -4.30
C VAL A 227 -7.92 5.60 -2.95
N LEU A 228 -8.34 4.81 -1.98
CA LEU A 228 -7.79 4.74 -0.64
C LEU A 228 -7.40 3.30 -0.31
N ARG A 229 -6.14 3.05 0.05
CA ARG A 229 -5.76 1.80 0.70
C ARG A 229 -6.17 1.85 2.16
N THR A 230 -7.02 0.92 2.57
CA THR A 230 -7.56 0.87 3.94
C THR A 230 -6.82 -0.11 4.83
N GLY A 231 -6.12 -1.10 4.24
CA GLY A 231 -5.37 -2.08 5.01
C GLY A 231 -4.38 -2.90 4.19
N GLN A 232 -3.37 -3.42 4.89
CA GLN A 232 -2.39 -4.37 4.37
C GLN A 232 -2.13 -5.48 5.40
N TRP A 233 -2.03 -6.74 4.94
CA TRP A 233 -1.80 -7.90 5.78
C TRP A 233 -0.84 -8.87 5.12
N HIS A 234 -0.20 -9.67 5.94
CA HIS A 234 0.35 -10.94 5.52
C HIS A 234 -0.76 -11.98 5.46
N GLU A 235 -0.78 -12.77 4.42
CA GLU A 235 -1.68 -13.91 4.29
C GLU A 235 -0.88 -15.20 4.48
N GLU A 236 -1.20 -15.94 5.53
CA GLU A 236 -0.63 -17.25 5.80
C GLU A 236 -1.17 -18.30 4.79
N GLU A 237 -0.54 -19.48 4.76
CA GLU A 237 -0.92 -20.56 3.84
C GLU A 237 -2.37 -21.05 4.04
N ASP A 238 -2.91 -20.96 5.25
CA ASP A 238 -4.28 -21.30 5.59
C ASP A 238 -5.29 -20.17 5.30
N GLY A 239 -4.84 -19.03 4.80
CA GLY A 239 -5.65 -17.85 4.50
C GLY A 239 -5.82 -16.88 5.68
N THR A 240 -5.25 -17.18 6.85
CA THR A 240 -5.26 -16.27 8.01
C THR A 240 -4.54 -14.96 7.66
N LEU A 241 -5.12 -13.83 8.03
CA LEU A 241 -4.54 -12.51 7.82
C LEU A 241 -3.85 -12.01 9.10
N VAL A 242 -2.56 -11.73 8.99
CA VAL A 242 -1.73 -11.22 10.08
C VAL A 242 -1.41 -9.74 9.85
N GLU A 243 -1.74 -8.90 10.83
CA GLU A 243 -1.44 -7.47 10.80
C GLU A 243 0.06 -7.21 10.90
N ALA A 244 0.53 -6.15 10.24
CA ALA A 244 1.94 -5.77 10.25
C ALA A 244 2.47 -5.44 11.67
N LEU A 245 1.61 -4.99 12.56
CA LEU A 245 1.93 -4.63 13.94
C LEU A 245 1.25 -5.55 14.97
N SER A 246 0.94 -6.80 14.59
CA SER A 246 0.30 -7.71 15.52
C SER A 246 1.21 -8.02 16.74
N PRO A 247 0.60 -8.25 17.94
CA PRO A 247 1.36 -8.41 19.18
C PRO A 247 2.42 -9.50 19.16
N GLU A 248 2.15 -10.62 18.49
CA GLU A 248 3.08 -11.76 18.37
C GLU A 248 4.35 -11.46 17.58
N LEU A 249 4.35 -10.39 16.77
CA LEU A 249 5.51 -9.94 16.02
C LEU A 249 6.33 -8.89 16.75
N ARG A 250 5.81 -8.35 17.85
CA ARG A 250 6.47 -7.29 18.63
C ARG A 250 7.54 -7.86 19.55
N LEU A 251 8.58 -7.07 19.73
CA LEU A 251 9.58 -7.32 20.75
C LEU A 251 9.08 -6.72 22.07
N GLY A 252 8.88 -7.56 23.05
CA GLY A 252 8.49 -7.16 24.40
C GLY A 252 9.51 -6.25 25.10
#